data_b274ed034534d9da19f39aff962ba02b
#
_entry.id   b274ed034534d9da19f39aff962ba02b
#
_cell.length_a   1.000
_cell.length_b   1.000
_cell.length_c   1.000
_cell.angle_alpha   90.00
_cell.angle_beta   90.00
_cell.angle_gamma   90.00
#
_symmetry.space_group_name_H-M   'P 1'
#
loop_
_entity.id
_entity.type
_entity.pdbx_description
1 polymer ?
#
loop_
_entity_poly.entity_id
_entity_poly.type
_entity_poly.pdbx_seq_one_letter_code
_entity_poly.pdbx_strand_id
1 'polypeptide(L)'
;MARIAGVNIPSQKRVPIGLTYIHGIGRTSADKICHSLGIPGERRVHELTDDEVLRIREVIDREYRVEGDLRRQVAMNIKRLMDLGCYRGLRHRKGLPVRGQRTHTNARTRKGPARPIAGKKK
;
A
#
# COMPACT_ATOMS: atom_id res chain seq x y z
N MET A 1 -15.61 -1.11 -15.81
CA MET A 1 -14.44 -1.00 -14.93
C MET A 1 -13.39 -2.03 -15.28
N ALA A 2 -12.14 -1.62 -15.26
CA ALA A 2 -11.04 -2.57 -15.41
C ALA A 2 -10.74 -3.22 -14.07
N ARG A 3 -10.35 -4.48 -14.10
CA ARG A 3 -9.94 -5.21 -12.90
C ARG A 3 -8.50 -5.67 -13.07
N ILE A 4 -7.61 -5.17 -12.22
CA ILE A 4 -6.18 -5.45 -12.29
C ILE A 4 -5.69 -5.89 -10.92
N ALA A 5 -4.93 -6.98 -10.86
CA ALA A 5 -4.42 -7.54 -9.60
C ALA A 5 -5.53 -7.80 -8.57
N GLY A 6 -6.72 -8.14 -9.02
CA GLY A 6 -7.86 -8.38 -8.15
C GLY A 6 -8.57 -7.12 -7.66
N VAL A 7 -8.16 -5.95 -8.13
CA VAL A 7 -8.73 -4.67 -7.70
C VAL A 7 -9.56 -4.06 -8.82
N ASN A 8 -10.75 -3.61 -8.50
CA ASN A 8 -11.59 -2.87 -9.45
C ASN A 8 -11.10 -1.43 -9.54
N ILE A 9 -10.66 -1.04 -10.74
CA ILE A 9 -10.12 0.29 -10.99
C ILE A 9 -11.27 1.21 -11.40
N PRO A 10 -11.41 2.39 -10.77
CA PRO A 10 -12.49 3.31 -11.17
C PRO A 10 -12.34 3.74 -12.62
N SER A 11 -13.44 3.66 -13.37
CA SER A 11 -13.41 3.93 -14.82
C SER A 11 -13.29 5.42 -15.14
N GLN A 12 -13.69 6.28 -14.24
CA GLN A 12 -13.67 7.73 -14.47
C GLN A 12 -12.34 8.40 -14.14
N LYS A 13 -11.42 7.70 -13.51
CA LYS A 13 -10.12 8.24 -13.15
C LYS A 13 -9.13 8.11 -14.29
N ARG A 14 -8.14 8.99 -14.32
CA ARG A 14 -7.01 8.85 -15.25
C ARG A 14 -6.24 7.58 -14.93
N VAL A 15 -5.64 6.99 -15.95
CA VAL A 15 -4.97 5.68 -15.78
C VAL A 15 -3.94 5.69 -14.66
N PRO A 16 -2.98 6.68 -14.59
CA PRO A 16 -2.02 6.65 -13.48
C PRO A 16 -2.68 6.74 -12.11
N ILE A 17 -3.71 7.57 -11.97
CA ILE A 17 -4.40 7.71 -10.70
C ILE A 17 -5.18 6.44 -10.36
N GLY A 18 -5.83 5.83 -11.35
CA GLY A 18 -6.54 4.57 -11.15
C GLY A 18 -5.61 3.46 -10.68
N LEU A 19 -4.42 3.37 -11.24
CA LEU A 19 -3.45 2.35 -10.85
C LEU A 19 -3.00 2.48 -9.40
N THR A 20 -3.04 3.67 -8.83
CA THR A 20 -2.68 3.85 -7.41
C THR A 20 -3.66 3.21 -6.45
N TYR A 21 -4.82 2.77 -6.91
CA TYR A 21 -5.77 2.02 -6.08
C TYR A 21 -5.25 0.62 -5.75
N ILE A 22 -4.24 0.16 -6.48
CA ILE A 22 -3.62 -1.13 -6.22
C ILE A 22 -2.59 -0.97 -5.10
N HIS A 23 -2.70 -1.79 -4.05
CA HIS A 23 -1.74 -1.74 -2.95
C HIS A 23 -0.35 -2.12 -3.46
N GLY A 24 0.60 -1.24 -3.33
CA GLY A 24 1.97 -1.43 -3.80
C GLY A 24 2.33 -0.59 -5.01
N ILE A 25 1.35 0.06 -5.64
CA ILE A 25 1.61 0.96 -6.76
C ILE A 25 1.25 2.38 -6.32
N GLY A 26 2.26 3.23 -6.22
CA GLY A 26 2.08 4.63 -5.95
C GLY A 26 2.09 5.44 -7.23
N ARG A 27 2.05 6.76 -7.09
CA ARG A 27 1.99 7.65 -8.24
C ARG A 27 3.18 7.50 -9.16
N THR A 28 4.38 7.38 -8.61
CA THR A 28 5.60 7.24 -9.41
C THR A 28 5.61 5.94 -10.20
N SER A 29 5.24 4.83 -9.56
CA SER A 29 5.17 3.53 -10.22
C SER A 29 4.10 3.53 -11.31
N ALA A 30 2.96 4.14 -11.04
CA ALA A 30 1.89 4.25 -12.03
C ALA A 30 2.33 5.02 -13.25
N ASP A 31 3.03 6.15 -13.05
CA ASP A 31 3.55 6.95 -14.15
C ASP A 31 4.56 6.16 -14.98
N LYS A 32 5.43 5.40 -14.33
CA LYS A 32 6.42 4.56 -15.03
C LYS A 32 5.76 3.48 -15.88
N ILE A 33 4.72 2.85 -15.35
CA ILE A 33 3.98 1.82 -16.08
C ILE A 33 3.36 2.42 -17.33
N CYS A 34 2.68 3.54 -17.19
CA CYS A 34 2.05 4.20 -18.32
C CYS A 34 3.07 4.64 -19.37
N HIS A 35 4.19 5.18 -18.93
CA HIS A 35 5.23 5.63 -19.83
C HIS A 35 5.84 4.47 -20.62
N SER A 36 6.12 3.36 -19.95
CA SER A 36 6.73 2.19 -20.61
C SER A 36 5.81 1.55 -21.62
N LEU A 37 4.50 1.68 -21.46
CA LEU A 37 3.51 1.11 -22.37
C LEU A 37 3.01 2.11 -23.42
N GLY A 38 3.51 3.35 -23.38
CA GLY A 38 3.10 4.37 -24.31
C GLY A 38 1.67 4.87 -24.10
N ILE A 39 1.14 4.73 -22.90
CA ILE A 39 -0.22 5.19 -22.59
C ILE A 39 -0.12 6.62 -22.08
N PRO A 40 -0.80 7.60 -22.75
CA PRO A 40 -0.81 8.99 -22.25
C PRO A 40 -1.43 9.07 -20.85
N GLY A 41 -0.82 9.87 -19.99
CA GLY A 41 -1.32 10.06 -18.63
C GLY A 41 -2.68 10.72 -18.55
N GLU A 42 -3.15 11.32 -19.63
CA GLU A 42 -4.45 11.99 -19.71
C GLU A 42 -5.60 11.03 -19.96
N ARG A 43 -5.32 9.82 -20.42
CA ARG A 43 -6.36 8.84 -20.73
C ARG A 43 -7.07 8.39 -19.47
N ARG A 44 -8.37 8.18 -19.61
CA ARG A 44 -9.20 7.64 -18.54
C ARG A 44 -9.21 6.12 -18.61
N VAL A 45 -9.48 5.48 -17.48
CA VAL A 45 -9.49 4.02 -17.42
C VAL A 45 -10.51 3.42 -18.40
N HIS A 46 -11.67 4.05 -18.54
CA HIS A 46 -12.70 3.53 -19.45
C HIS A 46 -12.31 3.62 -20.93
N GLU A 47 -11.30 4.41 -21.26
CA GLU A 47 -10.81 4.55 -22.64
C GLU A 47 -9.78 3.46 -23.01
N LEU A 48 -9.37 2.64 -22.06
CA LEU A 48 -8.40 1.59 -22.32
C LEU A 48 -9.04 0.45 -23.10
N THR A 49 -8.26 -0.08 -24.07
CA THR A 49 -8.66 -1.28 -24.78
C THR A 49 -8.32 -2.50 -23.94
N ASP A 50 -8.90 -3.66 -24.30
CA ASP A 50 -8.61 -4.92 -23.60
C ASP A 50 -7.12 -5.28 -23.69
N ASP A 51 -6.51 -5.01 -24.85
CA ASP A 51 -5.07 -5.26 -25.05
C ASP A 51 -4.22 -4.41 -24.13
N GLU A 52 -4.59 -3.13 -23.95
CA GLU A 52 -3.86 -2.24 -23.07
C GLU A 52 -3.98 -2.69 -21.63
N VAL A 53 -5.16 -3.11 -21.20
CA VAL A 53 -5.37 -3.65 -19.85
C VAL A 53 -4.51 -4.89 -19.63
N LEU A 54 -4.46 -5.78 -20.62
CA LEU A 54 -3.65 -6.98 -20.54
C LEU A 54 -2.17 -6.65 -20.40
N ARG A 55 -1.67 -5.68 -21.16
CA ARG A 55 -0.27 -5.25 -21.05
C ARG A 55 0.05 -4.68 -19.66
N ILE A 56 -0.87 -3.91 -19.11
CA ILE A 56 -0.68 -3.38 -17.76
C ILE A 56 -0.59 -4.53 -16.75
N ARG A 57 -1.47 -5.51 -16.86
CA ARG A 57 -1.44 -6.69 -15.98
C ARG A 57 -0.11 -7.44 -16.08
N GLU A 58 0.39 -7.63 -17.28
CA GLU A 58 1.65 -8.34 -17.50
C GLU A 58 2.84 -7.60 -16.88
N VAL A 59 2.89 -6.28 -17.02
CA VAL A 59 3.97 -5.48 -16.43
C VAL A 59 3.93 -5.58 -14.91
N ILE A 60 2.74 -5.47 -14.34
CA ILE A 60 2.58 -5.54 -12.88
C ILE A 60 2.99 -6.91 -12.36
N ASP A 61 2.55 -7.99 -13.01
CA ASP A 61 2.89 -9.34 -12.58
C ASP A 61 4.39 -9.59 -12.66
N ARG A 62 5.05 -9.04 -13.67
CA ARG A 62 6.46 -9.30 -13.91
C ARG A 62 7.39 -8.46 -13.04
N GLU A 63 7.05 -7.19 -12.78
CA GLU A 63 7.98 -6.24 -12.18
C GLU A 63 7.60 -5.76 -10.79
N TYR A 64 6.36 -5.99 -10.36
CA TYR A 64 5.86 -5.42 -9.12
C TYR A 64 5.27 -6.49 -8.21
N ARG A 65 5.44 -6.28 -6.91
CA ARG A 65 4.70 -7.03 -5.91
C ARG A 65 3.58 -6.16 -5.40
N VAL A 66 2.36 -6.66 -5.49
CA VAL A 66 1.18 -5.85 -5.17
C VAL A 66 0.19 -6.67 -4.36
N GLU A 67 -0.74 -5.99 -3.73
CA GLU A 67 -1.88 -6.55 -3.02
C GLU A 67 -1.48 -7.65 -2.03
N GLY A 68 -2.08 -8.83 -2.12
CA GLY A 68 -1.85 -9.90 -1.16
C GLY A 68 -0.40 -10.33 -1.05
N ASP A 69 0.32 -10.38 -2.15
CA ASP A 69 1.74 -10.75 -2.15
C ASP A 69 2.58 -9.73 -1.39
N LEU A 70 2.31 -8.44 -1.61
CA LEU A 70 3.03 -7.39 -0.90
C LEU A 70 2.66 -7.40 0.58
N ARG A 71 1.39 -7.54 0.90
CA ARG A 71 0.95 -7.60 2.30
C ARG A 71 1.61 -8.75 3.03
N ARG A 72 1.70 -9.91 2.37
CA ARG A 72 2.37 -11.07 2.93
C ARG A 72 3.84 -10.81 3.17
N GLN A 73 4.51 -10.17 2.22
CA GLN A 73 5.93 -9.84 2.37
C GLN A 73 6.16 -8.87 3.53
N VAL A 74 5.33 -7.84 3.65
CA VAL A 74 5.45 -6.88 4.77
C VAL A 74 5.24 -7.60 6.10
N ALA A 75 4.23 -8.46 6.18
CA ALA A 75 3.97 -9.21 7.40
C ALA A 75 5.15 -10.12 7.76
N MET A 76 5.75 -10.77 6.78
CA MET A 76 6.92 -11.62 6.99
C MET A 76 8.12 -10.81 7.46
N ASN A 77 8.32 -9.62 6.89
CA ASN A 77 9.42 -8.75 7.30
C ASN A 77 9.26 -8.30 8.76
N ILE A 78 8.06 -7.95 9.15
CA ILE A 78 7.77 -7.56 10.53
C ILE A 78 7.98 -8.75 11.47
N LYS A 79 7.50 -9.92 11.09
CA LYS A 79 7.70 -11.13 11.88
C LYS A 79 9.18 -11.43 12.07
N ARG A 80 9.96 -11.27 11.01
CA ARG A 80 11.41 -11.48 11.08
C ARG A 80 12.06 -10.55 12.10
N LEU A 81 11.66 -9.27 12.11
CA LEU A 81 12.18 -8.32 13.07
C LEU A 81 11.81 -8.73 14.50
N MET A 82 10.59 -9.21 14.71
CA MET A 82 10.14 -9.67 16.02
C MET A 82 10.94 -10.91 16.47
N ASP A 83 11.15 -11.85 15.56
CA ASP A 83 11.89 -13.08 15.85
C ASP A 83 13.34 -12.80 16.19
N LEU A 84 13.94 -11.79 15.56
CA LEU A 84 15.32 -11.39 15.86
C LEU A 84 15.45 -10.68 17.20
N GLY A 85 14.36 -10.22 17.78
CA GLY A 85 14.38 -9.54 19.07
C GLY A 85 15.05 -8.18 19.04
N CYS A 86 15.23 -7.55 17.88
CA CYS A 86 15.84 -6.24 17.78
C CYS A 86 14.86 -5.16 18.28
N TYR A 87 15.36 -3.93 18.44
CA TYR A 87 14.55 -2.83 18.93
C TYR A 87 13.31 -2.60 18.06
N ARG A 88 13.49 -2.59 16.75
CA ARG A 88 12.36 -2.40 15.83
C ARG A 88 11.31 -3.49 16.00
N GLY A 89 11.75 -4.74 16.14
CA GLY A 89 10.82 -5.85 16.35
C GLY A 89 10.06 -5.73 17.66
N LEU A 90 10.73 -5.29 18.72
CA LEU A 90 10.06 -5.07 20.01
C LEU A 90 9.01 -3.97 19.92
N ARG A 91 9.27 -2.92 19.14
CA ARG A 91 8.29 -1.86 18.94
C ARG A 91 7.06 -2.38 18.18
N HIS A 92 7.26 -3.22 17.17
CA HIS A 92 6.14 -3.86 16.47
C HIS A 92 5.34 -4.77 17.40
N ARG A 93 6.04 -5.54 18.23
CA ARG A 93 5.38 -6.47 19.16
C ARG A 93 4.49 -5.73 20.15
N LYS A 94 4.93 -4.57 20.61
CA LYS A 94 4.19 -3.77 21.58
C LYS A 94 3.17 -2.83 20.92
N GLY A 95 3.11 -2.78 19.59
CA GLY A 95 2.22 -1.88 18.89
C GLY A 95 2.60 -0.41 19.02
N LEU A 96 3.88 -0.12 19.14
CA LEU A 96 4.39 1.23 19.31
C LEU A 96 5.07 1.72 18.03
N PRO A 97 5.18 3.07 17.84
CA PRO A 97 5.90 3.60 16.70
C PRO A 97 7.33 3.10 16.64
N VAL A 98 7.81 2.78 15.43
CA VAL A 98 9.13 2.15 15.24
C VAL A 98 10.20 3.13 14.77
N ARG A 99 9.84 4.36 14.41
CA ARG A 99 10.77 5.33 13.86
C ARG A 99 11.12 6.47 14.81
N GLY A 100 11.12 6.21 16.11
CA GLY A 100 11.55 7.18 17.10
C GLY A 100 10.54 8.29 17.39
N GLN A 101 9.30 8.09 17.04
CA GLN A 101 8.25 9.07 17.29
C GLN A 101 7.90 9.15 18.77
N ARG A 102 7.41 10.30 19.21
CA ARG A 102 6.98 10.46 20.58
C ARG A 102 5.77 9.58 20.87
N THR A 103 5.76 8.99 22.05
CA THR A 103 4.65 8.15 22.49
C THR A 103 3.84 8.80 23.61
N HIS A 104 4.39 9.83 24.25
CA HIS A 104 3.75 10.45 25.40
C HIS A 104 2.48 11.22 25.01
N THR A 105 2.49 11.89 23.87
CA THR A 105 1.37 12.76 23.47
C THR A 105 0.64 12.27 22.22
N ASN A 106 1.37 11.79 21.24
CA ASN A 106 0.81 11.41 19.94
C ASN A 106 0.93 9.91 19.73
N ALA A 107 1.07 9.45 18.51
CA ALA A 107 1.19 8.04 18.14
C ALA A 107 -0.14 7.28 18.20
N ARG A 108 -1.25 7.98 17.96
CA ARG A 108 -2.57 7.34 18.02
C ARG A 108 -2.82 6.33 16.91
N THR A 109 -2.18 6.50 15.76
CA THR A 109 -2.32 5.55 14.64
C THR A 109 -1.90 4.14 15.05
N ARG A 110 -0.80 4.02 15.79
CA ARG A 110 -0.31 2.72 16.26
C ARG A 110 -0.95 2.29 17.56
N LYS A 111 -1.13 3.21 18.49
CA LYS A 111 -1.63 2.89 19.81
C LYS A 111 -3.15 2.85 19.91
N GLY A 112 -3.83 3.41 18.90
CA GLY A 112 -5.27 3.51 18.90
C GLY A 112 -5.78 4.74 19.65
N PRO A 113 -7.10 4.90 19.75
CA PRO A 113 -7.67 6.05 20.44
C PRO A 113 -7.24 6.11 21.91
N ALA A 114 -7.16 7.33 22.43
CA ALA A 114 -6.82 7.52 23.82
C ALA A 114 -7.91 6.94 24.73
N ARG A 115 -7.50 6.23 25.77
CA ARG A 115 -8.42 5.63 26.73
C ARG A 115 -8.00 6.01 28.14
N PRO A 116 -8.94 6.43 28.99
CA PRO A 116 -8.61 6.63 30.39
C PRO A 116 -8.32 5.30 31.08
N ILE A 117 -7.42 5.34 32.06
CA ILE A 117 -7.11 4.14 32.82
C ILE A 117 -8.25 3.85 33.77
N ALA A 118 -8.73 2.62 33.78
CA ALA A 118 -9.84 2.22 34.63
C ALA A 118 -9.48 2.43 36.12
N GLY A 119 -10.40 3.03 36.86
CA GLY A 119 -10.19 3.30 38.28
C GLY A 119 -9.38 4.55 38.56
N LYS A 120 -8.82 5.20 37.56
CA LYS A 120 -8.04 6.40 37.73
C LYS A 120 -8.91 7.60 37.45
N LYS A 121 -9.69 7.99 38.41
CA LYS A 121 -10.64 9.08 38.25
C LYS A 121 -10.20 10.32 38.98
N LYS A 122 -10.81 11.37 38.59
CA LYS A 122 -10.53 12.65 39.24
C LYS A 122 -11.76 13.31 39.62
#